data_af3a8c49bbb8267abd0cd9ffee8c0bfc
#
_entry.id   af3a8c49bbb8267abd0cd9ffee8c0bfc
#
_cell.length_a   1.000
_cell.length_b   1.000
_cell.length_c   1.000
_cell.angle_alpha   90.00
_cell.angle_beta   90.00
_cell.angle_gamma   90.00
#
_symmetry.space_group_name_H-M   'P 1'
#
loop_
_entity.id
_entity.type
_entity.pdbx_description
1 polymer ?
#
loop_
_entity_poly.entity_id
_entity_poly.type
_entity_poly.pdbx_seq_one_letter_code
_entity_poly.pdbx_strand_id
1 'polypeptide(L)'
;PPMIDARLIRANSELHDAMAKVDLGAGVMRPVRLAVIGGQSSGKSSIVAGLMGYDCTPQGTGVVTRTPIEFHLLRTATEEPYVEFQHKPEKRFPLGEAVAQEILEETKRLAGASGVSAKPIVLRFYSRDVVNMTFVDLPGIVQTSVAGQPESIVADIADIVMQYISDPSTVILAVTPANADVANSVAIQFARRVDAQLERTIGVLTKLDLVDRGVSVIDVLENRILPLKRDWIGVVNRGQADNEAKVPLVEQRRREQAFFVSH
;
A
#
# COMPACT_ATOMS: atom_id res chain seq x y z
N PRO A 1 -20.19 10.37 8.41
CA PRO A 1 -18.86 9.84 8.57
C PRO A 1 -18.03 10.87 9.33
N PRO A 2 -17.32 10.50 10.42
CA PRO A 2 -16.47 11.45 11.10
C PRO A 2 -15.33 11.81 10.15
N MET A 3 -15.35 13.05 9.66
CA MET A 3 -14.15 13.64 9.06
C MET A 3 -13.04 13.52 10.09
N ILE A 4 -11.94 12.87 9.72
CA ILE A 4 -10.73 12.86 10.54
C ILE A 4 -10.41 14.32 10.83
N ASP A 5 -10.40 14.68 12.13
CA ASP A 5 -10.24 16.08 12.54
C ASP A 5 -8.90 16.60 12.01
N ALA A 6 -8.96 17.65 11.18
CA ALA A 6 -7.79 18.28 10.61
C ALA A 6 -6.76 18.70 11.69
N ARG A 7 -7.21 18.90 12.94
CA ARG A 7 -6.36 19.16 14.09
C ARG A 7 -5.52 17.95 14.50
N LEU A 8 -6.08 16.71 14.41
CA LEU A 8 -5.34 15.48 14.68
C LEU A 8 -4.28 15.23 13.62
N ILE A 9 -4.60 15.49 12.35
CA ILE A 9 -3.65 15.39 11.24
C ILE A 9 -2.51 16.38 11.45
N ARG A 10 -2.84 17.61 11.82
CA ARG A 10 -1.85 18.68 12.07
C ARG A 10 -0.97 18.37 13.28
N ALA A 11 -1.55 17.95 14.40
CA ALA A 11 -0.81 17.56 15.59
C ALA A 11 0.14 16.38 15.34
N ASN A 12 -0.30 15.37 14.58
CA ASN A 12 0.54 14.25 14.18
C ASN A 12 1.69 14.69 13.24
N SER A 13 1.42 15.64 12.34
CA SER A 13 2.43 16.24 11.46
C SER A 13 3.48 17.05 12.25
N GLU A 14 3.04 17.89 13.18
CA GLU A 14 3.93 18.70 14.03
C GLU A 14 4.77 17.81 14.97
N LEU A 15 4.21 16.73 15.48
CA LEU A 15 4.93 15.73 16.27
C LEU A 15 5.99 15.01 15.41
N HIS A 16 5.66 14.64 14.18
CA HIS A 16 6.59 14.02 13.24
C HIS A 16 7.76 14.96 12.89
N ASP A 17 7.47 16.23 12.62
CA ASP A 17 8.48 17.24 12.31
C ASP A 17 9.38 17.52 13.53
N ALA A 18 8.82 17.52 14.74
CA ALA A 18 9.57 17.64 15.97
C ALA A 18 10.50 16.44 16.21
N MET A 19 9.99 15.22 15.97
CA MET A 19 10.75 13.98 16.13
C MET A 19 11.84 13.83 15.06
N ALA A 20 11.62 14.29 13.83
CA ALA A 20 12.64 14.27 12.77
C ALA A 20 13.82 15.23 13.05
N LYS A 21 13.62 16.23 13.90
CA LYS A 21 14.66 17.20 14.31
C LYS A 21 15.47 16.75 15.53
N VAL A 22 14.98 15.76 16.26
CA VAL A 22 15.64 15.23 17.47
C VAL A 22 16.09 13.82 17.16
N ASP A 23 17.40 13.60 17.07
CA ASP A 23 18.00 12.28 16.97
C ASP A 23 17.85 11.56 18.33
N LEU A 24 16.62 11.16 18.62
CA LEU A 24 16.28 10.37 19.79
C LEU A 24 16.63 8.93 19.48
N GLY A 25 17.74 8.46 20.03
CA GLY A 25 18.21 7.09 19.87
C GLY A 25 17.09 6.04 20.00
N ALA A 26 17.32 4.85 19.48
CA ALA A 26 16.40 3.74 19.13
C ALA A 26 15.31 3.31 20.13
N GLY A 27 14.96 4.11 21.15
CA GLY A 27 14.02 3.81 22.23
C GLY A 27 12.74 4.65 22.30
N VAL A 28 12.56 5.67 21.47
CA VAL A 28 11.46 6.63 21.64
C VAL A 28 10.57 6.67 20.39
N MET A 29 9.31 6.26 20.57
CA MET A 29 8.16 6.32 19.65
C MET A 29 8.51 6.12 18.16
N ARG A 30 8.41 4.88 17.69
CA ARG A 30 8.42 4.61 16.25
C ARG A 30 7.18 5.26 15.62
N PRO A 31 7.33 5.99 14.52
CA PRO A 31 6.17 6.53 13.80
C PRO A 31 5.25 5.39 13.37
N VAL A 32 3.94 5.60 13.47
CA VAL A 32 2.94 4.64 12.99
C VAL A 32 3.21 4.35 11.51
N ARG A 33 3.46 3.08 11.20
CA ARG A 33 3.69 2.60 9.85
C ARG A 33 2.45 1.88 9.34
N LEU A 34 2.07 2.14 8.10
CA LEU A 34 1.07 1.33 7.41
C LEU A 34 1.76 0.26 6.56
N ALA A 35 1.41 -1.01 6.73
CA ALA A 35 1.87 -2.10 5.86
C ALA A 35 0.74 -2.54 4.95
N VAL A 36 0.93 -2.42 3.64
CA VAL A 36 -0.04 -2.84 2.62
C VAL A 36 0.24 -4.28 2.25
N ILE A 37 -0.66 -5.19 2.64
CA ILE A 37 -0.54 -6.64 2.37
C ILE A 37 -1.73 -7.15 1.55
N GLY A 38 -1.51 -8.20 0.79
CA GLY A 38 -2.55 -8.83 -0.02
C GLY A 38 -1.98 -9.80 -1.04
N GLY A 39 -2.82 -10.62 -1.60
CA GLY A 39 -2.44 -11.54 -2.68
C GLY A 39 -1.91 -10.80 -3.91
N GLN A 40 -1.31 -11.57 -4.81
CA GLN A 40 -0.94 -11.05 -6.11
C GLN A 40 -2.18 -10.51 -6.83
N SER A 41 -2.05 -9.40 -7.54
CA SER A 41 -3.16 -8.72 -8.26
C SER A 41 -4.36 -8.32 -7.41
N SER A 42 -4.23 -8.25 -6.08
CA SER A 42 -5.31 -7.78 -5.19
C SER A 42 -5.58 -6.27 -5.28
N GLY A 43 -4.76 -5.50 -5.96
CA GLY A 43 -4.92 -4.06 -6.09
C GLY A 43 -4.04 -3.22 -5.14
N LYS A 44 -3.03 -3.81 -4.47
CA LYS A 44 -2.12 -3.08 -3.55
C LYS A 44 -1.48 -1.86 -4.18
N SER A 45 -0.84 -2.00 -5.33
CA SER A 45 -0.16 -0.88 -6.01
C SER A 45 -1.12 0.24 -6.40
N SER A 46 -2.38 -0.09 -6.71
CA SER A 46 -3.42 0.92 -6.97
C SER A 46 -3.82 1.66 -5.70
N ILE A 47 -3.88 0.97 -4.54
CA ILE A 47 -4.08 1.61 -3.23
C ILE A 47 -2.93 2.55 -2.91
N VAL A 48 -1.69 2.10 -3.13
CA VAL A 48 -0.48 2.91 -2.93
C VAL A 48 -0.52 4.19 -3.80
N ALA A 49 -0.85 4.06 -5.10
CA ALA A 49 -1.03 5.21 -5.98
C ALA A 49 -2.14 6.17 -5.49
N GLY A 50 -3.26 5.61 -5.00
CA GLY A 50 -4.34 6.37 -4.40
C GLY A 50 -3.93 7.16 -3.15
N LEU A 51 -3.14 6.56 -2.26
CA LEU A 51 -2.60 7.19 -1.05
C LEU A 51 -1.62 8.31 -1.38
N MET A 52 -0.76 8.11 -2.36
CA MET A 52 0.18 9.14 -2.83
C MET A 52 -0.50 10.26 -3.63
N GLY A 53 -1.59 9.95 -4.32
CA GLY A 53 -2.20 10.85 -5.29
C GLY A 53 -1.48 10.90 -6.64
N TYR A 54 -0.50 10.03 -6.87
CA TYR A 54 0.34 10.01 -8.06
C TYR A 54 0.71 8.59 -8.50
N ASP A 55 0.85 8.38 -9.79
CA ASP A 55 1.30 7.11 -10.38
C ASP A 55 2.84 7.05 -10.39
N CYS A 56 3.42 6.50 -9.35
CA CYS A 56 4.87 6.36 -9.20
C CYS A 56 5.32 4.90 -9.01
N THR A 57 4.38 3.96 -8.97
CA THR A 57 4.70 2.54 -8.81
C THR A 57 4.77 1.84 -10.17
N PRO A 58 5.74 0.92 -10.35
CA PRO A 58 5.79 0.10 -11.55
C PRO A 58 4.47 -0.67 -11.72
N GLN A 59 3.94 -0.68 -12.94
CA GLN A 59 2.76 -1.46 -13.29
C GLN A 59 3.16 -2.64 -14.18
N GLY A 60 2.47 -3.78 -14.04
CA GLY A 60 2.76 -4.95 -14.84
C GLY A 60 2.00 -6.19 -14.41
N THR A 61 2.20 -7.28 -15.15
CA THR A 61 1.69 -8.61 -14.83
C THR A 61 2.72 -9.41 -14.04
N GLY A 62 2.28 -10.30 -13.17
CA GLY A 62 3.16 -11.13 -12.32
C GLY A 62 3.53 -10.48 -10.99
N VAL A 63 4.64 -10.92 -10.38
CA VAL A 63 5.16 -10.34 -9.12
C VAL A 63 5.90 -9.04 -9.49
N VAL A 64 5.19 -7.92 -9.48
CA VAL A 64 5.73 -6.60 -9.82
C VAL A 64 6.58 -6.07 -8.67
N THR A 65 6.05 -6.10 -7.45
CA THR A 65 6.77 -5.72 -6.23
C THR A 65 7.52 -6.93 -5.69
N ARG A 66 8.86 -6.93 -5.83
CA ARG A 66 9.75 -8.05 -5.43
C ARG A 66 10.61 -7.73 -4.20
N THR A 67 10.50 -6.51 -3.73
CA THR A 67 11.19 -6.00 -2.55
C THR A 67 10.25 -5.02 -1.86
N PRO A 68 10.26 -4.89 -0.53
CA PRO A 68 9.47 -3.88 0.15
C PRO A 68 9.82 -2.49 -0.37
N ILE A 69 8.81 -1.66 -0.58
CA ILE A 69 9.02 -0.25 -0.94
C ILE A 69 8.47 0.61 0.20
N GLU A 70 9.38 1.29 0.90
CA GLU A 70 9.03 2.19 2.01
C GLU A 70 8.86 3.60 1.48
N PHE A 71 7.66 4.15 1.64
CA PHE A 71 7.30 5.49 1.25
C PHE A 71 7.21 6.38 2.49
N HIS A 72 8.03 7.42 2.54
CA HIS A 72 7.92 8.49 3.52
C HIS A 72 7.31 9.70 2.84
N LEU A 73 6.01 9.94 3.07
CA LEU A 73 5.32 11.11 2.56
C LEU A 73 5.62 12.29 3.47
N LEU A 74 6.15 13.35 2.91
CA LEU A 74 6.58 14.55 3.60
C LEU A 74 5.88 15.78 3.01
N ARG A 75 5.01 16.38 3.79
CA ARG A 75 4.36 17.62 3.40
C ARG A 75 5.36 18.78 3.45
N THR A 76 5.48 19.46 2.33
CA THR A 76 6.40 20.61 2.19
C THR A 76 5.75 21.71 1.36
N ALA A 77 6.28 22.93 1.47
CA ALA A 77 5.80 24.08 0.69
C ALA A 77 6.32 24.10 -0.77
N THR A 78 6.95 23.03 -1.25
CA THR A 78 7.47 22.97 -2.62
C THR A 78 6.36 23.17 -3.65
N GLU A 79 6.63 23.89 -4.73
CA GLU A 79 5.68 24.10 -5.81
C GLU A 79 5.53 22.84 -6.65
N GLU A 80 6.64 22.16 -6.94
CA GLU A 80 6.67 20.92 -7.71
C GLU A 80 6.98 19.74 -6.79
N PRO A 81 6.13 18.70 -6.78
CA PRO A 81 6.40 17.50 -6.01
C PRO A 81 7.57 16.70 -6.63
N TYR A 82 8.38 16.07 -5.76
CA TYR A 82 9.52 15.26 -6.18
C TYR A 82 9.78 14.10 -5.21
N VAL A 83 10.62 13.17 -5.65
CA VAL A 83 11.05 12.00 -4.87
C VAL A 83 12.57 12.00 -4.73
N GLU A 84 13.04 11.61 -3.54
CA GLU A 84 14.43 11.29 -3.25
C GLU A 84 14.53 9.83 -2.82
N PHE A 85 15.49 9.08 -3.39
CA PHE A 85 15.77 7.70 -2.98
C PHE A 85 16.92 7.66 -1.98
N GLN A 86 16.82 6.81 -0.96
CA GLN A 86 17.89 6.67 0.04
C GLN A 86 19.22 6.24 -0.56
N HIS A 87 19.19 5.42 -1.64
CA HIS A 87 20.40 4.97 -2.33
C HIS A 87 20.97 5.97 -3.34
N LYS A 88 20.24 7.08 -3.61
CA LYS A 88 20.67 8.20 -4.47
C LYS A 88 20.25 9.55 -3.84
N PRO A 89 20.79 9.89 -2.64
CA PRO A 89 20.29 11.02 -1.84
C PRO A 89 20.54 12.39 -2.49
N GLU A 90 21.52 12.49 -3.40
CA GLU A 90 21.84 13.76 -4.09
C GLU A 90 20.96 14.03 -5.31
N LYS A 91 20.05 13.08 -5.66
CA LYS A 91 19.24 13.18 -6.88
C LYS A 91 17.77 13.32 -6.55
N ARG A 92 17.13 14.39 -7.08
CA ARG A 92 15.69 14.55 -7.08
C ARG A 92 15.11 13.99 -8.38
N PHE A 93 14.05 13.24 -8.24
CA PHE A 93 13.34 12.62 -9.34
C PHE A 93 11.97 13.32 -9.52
N PRO A 94 11.65 13.78 -10.72
CA PRO A 94 10.30 14.25 -11.02
C PRO A 94 9.32 13.06 -10.93
N LEU A 95 8.07 13.35 -10.58
CA LEU A 95 7.05 12.32 -10.46
C LEU A 95 6.76 11.61 -11.79
N GLY A 96 6.25 10.38 -11.67
CA GLY A 96 5.85 9.58 -12.82
C GLY A 96 6.89 8.56 -13.25
N GLU A 97 7.16 8.48 -14.55
CA GLU A 97 7.95 7.40 -15.16
C GLU A 97 9.38 7.29 -14.62
N ALA A 98 10.01 8.42 -14.30
CA ALA A 98 11.37 8.44 -13.76
C ALA A 98 11.47 7.72 -12.41
N VAL A 99 10.47 7.88 -11.54
CA VAL A 99 10.39 7.20 -10.25
C VAL A 99 10.12 5.71 -10.44
N ALA A 100 9.17 5.36 -11.31
CA ALA A 100 8.85 3.97 -11.61
C ALA A 100 10.06 3.22 -12.20
N GLN A 101 10.79 3.85 -13.10
CA GLN A 101 12.01 3.29 -13.69
C GLN A 101 13.09 3.05 -12.64
N GLU A 102 13.33 4.01 -11.74
CA GLU A 102 14.32 3.85 -10.67
C GLU A 102 13.94 2.72 -9.71
N ILE A 103 12.66 2.58 -9.37
CA ILE A 103 12.17 1.45 -8.57
C ILE A 103 12.44 0.12 -9.26
N LEU A 104 12.20 0.03 -10.57
CA LEU A 104 12.47 -1.19 -11.36
C LEU A 104 13.97 -1.54 -11.40
N GLU A 105 14.84 -0.55 -11.61
CA GLU A 105 16.30 -0.74 -11.63
C GLU A 105 16.80 -1.23 -10.28
N GLU A 106 16.39 -0.57 -9.21
CA GLU A 106 16.81 -0.94 -7.86
C GLU A 106 16.21 -2.30 -7.44
N THR A 107 14.99 -2.62 -7.84
CA THR A 107 14.40 -3.95 -7.64
C THR A 107 15.23 -5.03 -8.31
N LYS A 108 15.65 -4.84 -9.56
CA LYS A 108 16.53 -5.79 -10.27
C LYS A 108 17.88 -5.94 -9.58
N ARG A 109 18.43 -4.84 -9.07
CA ARG A 109 19.70 -4.86 -8.35
C ARG A 109 19.62 -5.63 -7.03
N LEU A 110 18.50 -5.50 -6.28
CA LEU A 110 18.32 -6.12 -4.97
C LEU A 110 17.82 -7.57 -5.04
N ALA A 111 16.86 -7.85 -5.90
CA ALA A 111 16.18 -9.14 -5.98
C ALA A 111 16.66 -10.04 -7.13
N GLY A 112 17.50 -9.53 -8.03
CA GLY A 112 17.92 -10.25 -9.22
C GLY A 112 16.78 -10.41 -10.24
N ALA A 113 16.96 -11.37 -11.17
CA ALA A 113 16.04 -11.55 -12.29
C ALA A 113 14.70 -12.16 -11.89
N SER A 114 14.69 -13.09 -10.94
CA SER A 114 13.49 -13.90 -10.60
C SER A 114 13.20 -14.03 -9.12
N GLY A 115 14.11 -13.55 -8.25
CA GLY A 115 13.96 -13.65 -6.79
C GLY A 115 13.20 -12.48 -6.16
N VAL A 116 13.21 -12.47 -4.83
CA VAL A 116 12.74 -11.40 -3.97
C VAL A 116 13.85 -10.99 -3.00
N SER A 117 13.72 -9.82 -2.37
CA SER A 117 14.67 -9.34 -1.39
C SER A 117 13.95 -8.73 -0.19
N ALA A 118 14.44 -9.01 1.01
CA ALA A 118 13.96 -8.38 2.23
C ALA A 118 14.48 -6.95 2.42
N LYS A 119 15.51 -6.55 1.65
CA LYS A 119 16.07 -5.20 1.71
C LYS A 119 15.13 -4.20 1.05
N PRO A 120 14.62 -3.18 1.79
CA PRO A 120 13.66 -2.24 1.23
C PRO A 120 14.31 -1.25 0.25
N ILE A 121 13.51 -0.79 -0.70
CA ILE A 121 13.73 0.46 -1.42
C ILE A 121 13.06 1.56 -0.61
N VAL A 122 13.85 2.51 -0.10
CA VAL A 122 13.33 3.62 0.70
C VAL A 122 13.31 4.88 -0.13
N LEU A 123 12.15 5.53 -0.20
CA LEU A 123 12.00 6.79 -0.89
C LEU A 123 11.25 7.83 -0.03
N ARG A 124 11.63 9.09 -0.19
CA ARG A 124 10.98 10.26 0.41
C ARG A 124 10.24 11.02 -0.66
N PHE A 125 8.95 11.19 -0.45
CA PHE A 125 8.06 11.88 -1.36
C PHE A 125 7.70 13.25 -0.79
N TYR A 126 8.04 14.31 -1.48
CA TYR A 126 7.82 15.69 -1.07
C TYR A 126 6.71 16.32 -1.89
N SER A 127 5.64 16.77 -1.24
CA SER A 127 4.50 17.45 -1.88
C SER A 127 3.75 18.31 -0.87
N ARG A 128 3.04 19.33 -1.36
CA ARG A 128 2.11 20.13 -0.55
C ARG A 128 0.77 19.41 -0.29
N ASP A 129 0.44 18.42 -1.13
CA ASP A 129 -0.87 17.78 -1.19
C ASP A 129 -0.95 16.46 -0.42
N VAL A 130 0.15 16.06 0.25
CA VAL A 130 0.20 14.84 1.06
C VAL A 130 0.14 15.15 2.55
N VAL A 131 -0.24 14.14 3.33
CA VAL A 131 -0.07 14.14 4.79
C VAL A 131 1.24 13.43 5.14
N ASN A 132 1.89 13.86 6.22
CA ASN A 132 3.07 13.18 6.72
C ASN A 132 2.71 11.78 7.19
N MET A 133 3.19 10.76 6.51
CA MET A 133 2.95 9.36 6.85
C MET A 133 4.02 8.45 6.28
N THR A 134 4.19 7.30 6.90
CA THR A 134 5.03 6.22 6.38
C THR A 134 4.18 5.02 6.05
N PHE A 135 4.32 4.48 4.85
CA PHE A 135 3.71 3.20 4.51
C PHE A 135 4.69 2.33 3.71
N VAL A 136 4.41 1.04 3.69
CA VAL A 136 5.23 0.05 2.99
C VAL A 136 4.35 -0.75 2.05
N ASP A 137 4.70 -0.75 0.76
CA ASP A 137 4.14 -1.70 -0.22
C ASP A 137 4.97 -2.99 -0.16
N LEU A 138 4.32 -4.08 0.20
CA LEU A 138 4.95 -5.37 0.35
C LEU A 138 4.73 -6.26 -0.88
N PRO A 139 5.64 -7.21 -1.17
CA PRO A 139 5.44 -8.18 -2.22
C PRO A 139 4.09 -8.89 -2.10
N GLY A 140 3.45 -9.15 -3.24
CA GLY A 140 2.19 -9.86 -3.28
C GLY A 140 2.34 -11.27 -2.73
N ILE A 141 1.52 -11.63 -1.72
CA ILE A 141 1.52 -12.96 -1.14
C ILE A 141 1.11 -13.95 -2.22
N VAL A 142 1.95 -14.95 -2.46
CA VAL A 142 1.72 -16.04 -3.38
C VAL A 142 1.55 -17.34 -2.62
N GLN A 143 0.71 -18.23 -3.14
CA GLN A 143 0.45 -19.56 -2.54
C GLN A 143 1.24 -20.66 -3.25
N THR A 144 1.63 -20.42 -4.50
CA THR A 144 2.39 -21.37 -5.33
C THR A 144 3.43 -20.62 -6.14
N SER A 145 4.60 -21.22 -6.35
CA SER A 145 5.59 -20.74 -7.31
C SER A 145 5.11 -21.00 -8.74
N VAL A 146 5.49 -20.13 -9.67
CA VAL A 146 5.25 -20.32 -11.10
C VAL A 146 6.56 -20.60 -11.82
N ALA A 147 6.49 -21.13 -13.04
CA ALA A 147 7.67 -21.45 -13.85
C ALA A 147 8.63 -20.24 -13.95
N GLY A 148 9.91 -20.45 -13.71
CA GLY A 148 10.95 -19.42 -13.71
C GLY A 148 11.15 -18.70 -12.38
N GLN A 149 10.42 -19.05 -11.32
CA GLN A 149 10.63 -18.58 -9.97
C GLN A 149 11.32 -19.63 -9.09
N PRO A 150 12.12 -19.23 -8.08
CA PRO A 150 12.66 -20.16 -7.10
C PRO A 150 11.52 -20.85 -6.32
N GLU A 151 11.72 -22.13 -5.95
CA GLU A 151 10.76 -22.85 -5.10
C GLU A 151 10.57 -22.18 -3.74
N SER A 152 11.62 -21.52 -3.21
CA SER A 152 11.58 -20.79 -1.95
C SER A 152 10.72 -19.53 -1.97
N ILE A 153 10.30 -19.02 -3.14
CA ILE A 153 9.68 -17.70 -3.27
C ILE A 153 8.44 -17.52 -2.38
N VAL A 154 7.68 -18.60 -2.16
CA VAL A 154 6.49 -18.58 -1.29
C VAL A 154 6.88 -18.31 0.16
N ALA A 155 7.92 -19.01 0.66
CA ALA A 155 8.43 -18.84 2.01
C ALA A 155 9.11 -17.47 2.16
N ASP A 156 9.95 -17.09 1.19
CA ASP A 156 10.67 -15.83 1.21
C ASP A 156 9.73 -14.62 1.28
N ILE A 157 8.64 -14.63 0.49
CA ILE A 157 7.62 -13.57 0.54
C ILE A 157 6.87 -13.58 1.87
N ALA A 158 6.53 -14.78 2.38
CA ALA A 158 5.85 -14.90 3.67
C ALA A 158 6.71 -14.32 4.81
N ASP A 159 8.00 -14.61 4.82
CA ASP A 159 8.94 -14.11 5.83
C ASP A 159 9.10 -12.59 5.74
N ILE A 160 9.22 -12.05 4.52
CA ILE A 160 9.28 -10.60 4.30
C ILE A 160 8.01 -9.93 4.84
N VAL A 161 6.82 -10.43 4.49
CA VAL A 161 5.55 -9.86 4.97
C VAL A 161 5.48 -9.93 6.49
N MET A 162 5.79 -11.09 7.08
CA MET A 162 5.77 -11.29 8.53
C MET A 162 6.71 -10.36 9.26
N GLN A 163 7.92 -10.11 8.74
CA GLN A 163 8.88 -9.18 9.32
C GLN A 163 8.29 -7.77 9.52
N TYR A 164 7.50 -7.28 8.56
CA TYR A 164 6.92 -5.94 8.63
C TYR A 164 5.67 -5.88 9.50
N ILE A 165 4.78 -6.89 9.42
CA ILE A 165 3.51 -6.86 10.15
C ILE A 165 3.61 -7.34 11.60
N SER A 166 4.72 -7.95 12.00
CA SER A 166 4.94 -8.40 13.40
C SER A 166 5.17 -7.24 14.37
N ASP A 167 5.59 -6.08 13.90
CA ASP A 167 5.75 -4.89 14.75
C ASP A 167 4.38 -4.40 15.23
N PRO A 168 4.12 -4.36 16.56
CA PRO A 168 2.83 -3.95 17.10
C PRO A 168 2.43 -2.50 16.75
N SER A 169 3.40 -1.65 16.43
CA SER A 169 3.15 -0.27 16.00
C SER A 169 2.71 -0.16 14.52
N THR A 170 2.78 -1.26 13.76
CA THR A 170 2.37 -1.29 12.36
C THR A 170 0.87 -1.52 12.23
N VAL A 171 0.17 -0.61 11.57
CA VAL A 171 -1.22 -0.80 11.11
C VAL A 171 -1.19 -1.58 9.81
N ILE A 172 -2.03 -2.61 9.70
CA ILE A 172 -2.09 -3.51 8.56
C ILE A 172 -3.23 -3.10 7.65
N LEU A 173 -2.95 -2.81 6.37
CA LEU A 173 -3.95 -2.68 5.32
C LEU A 173 -4.08 -4.03 4.60
N ALA A 174 -5.13 -4.78 4.95
CA ALA A 174 -5.39 -6.10 4.39
C ALA A 174 -6.23 -6.00 3.11
N VAL A 175 -5.54 -5.98 1.95
CA VAL A 175 -6.16 -5.75 0.65
C VAL A 175 -6.70 -7.05 0.06
N THR A 176 -8.01 -7.09 -0.17
CA THR A 176 -8.75 -8.24 -0.66
C THR A 176 -9.63 -7.83 -1.84
N PRO A 177 -9.61 -8.53 -2.98
CA PRO A 177 -10.55 -8.26 -4.06
C PRO A 177 -11.97 -8.70 -3.69
N ALA A 178 -12.97 -7.85 -3.96
CA ALA A 178 -14.37 -8.09 -3.61
C ALA A 178 -15.05 -9.21 -4.43
N ASN A 179 -14.49 -9.54 -5.59
CA ASN A 179 -14.94 -10.65 -6.43
C ASN A 179 -14.40 -12.03 -5.99
N ALA A 180 -13.75 -12.10 -4.81
CA ALA A 180 -13.31 -13.33 -4.18
C ALA A 180 -13.94 -13.43 -2.78
N ASP A 181 -14.10 -14.67 -2.27
CA ASP A 181 -14.60 -14.88 -0.92
C ASP A 181 -13.63 -14.29 0.12
N VAL A 182 -14.10 -13.31 0.87
CA VAL A 182 -13.32 -12.62 1.91
C VAL A 182 -12.86 -13.57 3.03
N ALA A 183 -13.60 -14.65 3.28
CA ALA A 183 -13.20 -15.67 4.26
C ALA A 183 -11.89 -16.36 3.87
N ASN A 184 -11.59 -16.42 2.58
CA ASN A 184 -10.36 -17.01 2.04
C ASN A 184 -9.23 -15.98 1.84
N SER A 185 -9.40 -14.74 2.31
CA SER A 185 -8.41 -13.69 2.14
C SER A 185 -7.07 -14.05 2.77
N VAL A 186 -6.04 -14.20 1.93
CA VAL A 186 -4.68 -14.45 2.40
C VAL A 186 -4.14 -13.28 3.24
N ALA A 187 -4.57 -12.05 2.95
CA ALA A 187 -4.20 -10.87 3.72
C ALA A 187 -4.72 -10.97 5.15
N ILE A 188 -5.97 -11.33 5.33
CA ILE A 188 -6.57 -11.53 6.65
C ILE A 188 -5.94 -12.71 7.39
N GLN A 189 -5.64 -13.80 6.69
CA GLN A 189 -4.94 -14.95 7.28
C GLN A 189 -3.57 -14.56 7.83
N PHE A 190 -2.79 -13.77 7.09
CA PHE A 190 -1.50 -13.25 7.55
C PHE A 190 -1.66 -12.27 8.71
N ALA A 191 -2.62 -11.34 8.63
CA ALA A 191 -2.90 -10.40 9.70
C ALA A 191 -3.21 -11.13 11.02
N ARG A 192 -4.07 -12.17 11.00
CA ARG A 192 -4.43 -12.94 12.19
C ARG A 192 -3.26 -13.64 12.88
N ARG A 193 -2.18 -13.94 12.17
CA ARG A 193 -0.98 -14.55 12.80
C ARG A 193 -0.30 -13.62 13.80
N VAL A 194 -0.42 -12.30 13.63
CA VAL A 194 0.26 -11.28 14.43
C VAL A 194 -0.71 -10.31 15.11
N ASP A 195 -1.98 -10.37 14.77
CA ASP A 195 -3.09 -9.55 15.26
C ASP A 195 -4.35 -10.41 15.33
N ALA A 196 -4.36 -11.36 16.28
CA ALA A 196 -5.39 -12.40 16.38
C ALA A 196 -6.82 -11.83 16.48
N GLN A 197 -6.98 -10.66 17.12
CA GLN A 197 -8.26 -9.97 17.28
C GLN A 197 -8.50 -8.92 16.21
N LEU A 198 -7.60 -8.76 15.23
CA LEU A 198 -7.69 -7.79 14.13
C LEU A 198 -7.89 -6.33 14.62
N GLU A 199 -7.19 -5.98 15.72
CA GLU A 199 -7.33 -4.67 16.37
C GLU A 199 -6.62 -3.54 15.63
N ARG A 200 -5.54 -3.86 14.91
CA ARG A 200 -4.74 -2.91 14.11
C ARG A 200 -4.81 -3.20 12.61
N THR A 201 -5.76 -4.02 12.19
CA THR A 201 -6.00 -4.39 10.80
C THR A 201 -7.19 -3.61 10.25
N ILE A 202 -6.99 -2.96 9.10
CA ILE A 202 -8.01 -2.30 8.29
C ILE A 202 -8.24 -3.20 7.08
N GLY A 203 -9.48 -3.60 6.82
CA GLY A 203 -9.85 -4.33 5.61
C GLY A 203 -10.02 -3.36 4.44
N VAL A 204 -9.47 -3.71 3.28
CA VAL A 204 -9.69 -2.95 2.04
C VAL A 204 -10.25 -3.88 0.97
N LEU A 205 -11.50 -3.64 0.57
CA LEU A 205 -12.15 -4.32 -0.55
C LEU A 205 -11.91 -3.56 -1.84
N THR A 206 -11.17 -4.18 -2.75
CA THR A 206 -10.93 -3.64 -4.09
C THR A 206 -11.84 -4.29 -5.13
N LYS A 207 -11.90 -3.73 -6.34
CA LYS A 207 -12.63 -4.30 -7.49
C LYS A 207 -14.13 -4.49 -7.21
N LEU A 208 -14.74 -3.55 -6.50
CA LEU A 208 -16.18 -3.57 -6.24
C LEU A 208 -17.02 -3.52 -7.53
N ASP A 209 -16.47 -2.90 -8.56
CA ASP A 209 -17.00 -2.80 -9.91
C ASP A 209 -17.04 -4.14 -10.67
N LEU A 210 -16.31 -5.15 -10.20
CA LEU A 210 -16.22 -6.50 -10.78
C LEU A 210 -17.02 -7.55 -9.99
N VAL A 211 -17.82 -7.13 -9.03
CA VAL A 211 -18.68 -8.04 -8.26
C VAL A 211 -19.88 -8.44 -9.11
N ASP A 212 -20.18 -9.74 -9.15
CA ASP A 212 -21.30 -10.27 -9.92
C ASP A 212 -22.65 -9.74 -9.44
N ARG A 213 -23.61 -9.58 -10.36
CA ARG A 213 -24.96 -9.15 -10.03
C ARG A 213 -25.61 -10.15 -9.07
N GLY A 214 -26.09 -9.63 -7.94
CA GLY A 214 -26.75 -10.44 -6.89
C GLY A 214 -25.82 -10.89 -5.76
N VAL A 215 -24.50 -10.66 -5.87
CA VAL A 215 -23.56 -10.81 -4.76
C VAL A 215 -23.50 -9.49 -3.99
N SER A 216 -23.83 -9.54 -2.71
CA SER A 216 -23.75 -8.35 -1.85
C SER A 216 -22.47 -8.36 -1.06
N VAL A 217 -21.69 -7.29 -1.16
CA VAL A 217 -20.50 -7.03 -0.33
C VAL A 217 -20.83 -6.10 0.85
N ILE A 218 -22.10 -5.66 0.95
CA ILE A 218 -22.55 -4.71 1.98
C ILE A 218 -22.33 -5.29 3.37
N ASP A 219 -22.62 -6.57 3.59
CA ASP A 219 -22.43 -7.21 4.89
C ASP A 219 -20.97 -7.23 5.35
N VAL A 220 -20.03 -7.25 4.42
CA VAL A 220 -18.60 -7.13 4.73
C VAL A 220 -18.26 -5.67 5.05
N LEU A 221 -18.70 -4.72 4.21
CA LEU A 221 -18.44 -3.28 4.40
C LEU A 221 -19.10 -2.74 5.68
N GLU A 222 -20.26 -3.27 6.05
CA GLU A 222 -20.95 -2.94 7.32
C GLU A 222 -20.41 -3.75 8.51
N ASN A 223 -19.28 -4.42 8.31
CA ASN A 223 -18.55 -5.15 9.35
C ASN A 223 -19.35 -6.29 10.01
N ARG A 224 -20.37 -6.84 9.32
CA ARG A 224 -21.20 -7.96 9.79
C ARG A 224 -20.55 -9.31 9.51
N ILE A 225 -19.88 -9.43 8.35
CA ILE A 225 -19.11 -10.61 7.98
C ILE A 225 -17.62 -10.28 8.20
N LEU A 226 -16.94 -11.11 9.00
CA LEU A 226 -15.53 -10.95 9.34
C LEU A 226 -15.22 -9.58 9.97
N PRO A 227 -15.75 -9.33 11.18
CA PRO A 227 -15.65 -8.03 11.84
C PRO A 227 -14.19 -7.66 12.16
N LEU A 228 -13.83 -6.43 11.83
CA LEU A 228 -12.55 -5.80 12.13
C LEU A 228 -12.79 -4.65 13.11
N LYS A 229 -11.86 -4.41 14.03
CA LYS A 229 -11.97 -3.28 14.97
C LYS A 229 -11.87 -1.93 14.26
N ARG A 230 -11.23 -1.90 13.08
CA ARG A 230 -11.01 -0.69 12.27
C ARG A 230 -11.80 -0.69 10.96
N ASP A 231 -12.83 -1.50 10.88
CA ASP A 231 -13.77 -1.62 9.78
C ASP A 231 -13.16 -1.99 8.42
N TRP A 232 -14.03 -2.05 7.42
CA TRP A 232 -13.72 -2.29 6.03
C TRP A 232 -13.89 -1.01 5.21
N ILE A 233 -13.01 -0.82 4.23
CA ILE A 233 -13.06 0.29 3.26
C ILE A 233 -13.23 -0.32 1.88
N GLY A 234 -14.28 0.11 1.17
CA GLY A 234 -14.48 -0.25 -0.24
C GLY A 234 -13.76 0.74 -1.16
N VAL A 235 -13.12 0.25 -2.21
CA VAL A 235 -12.48 1.08 -3.23
C VAL A 235 -12.73 0.55 -4.63
N VAL A 236 -12.87 1.48 -5.59
CA VAL A 236 -12.93 1.20 -7.02
C VAL A 236 -11.73 1.87 -7.67
N ASN A 237 -10.76 1.08 -8.10
CA ASN A 237 -9.55 1.58 -8.75
C ASN A 237 -9.63 1.38 -10.27
N ARG A 238 -8.64 1.93 -11.00
CA ARG A 238 -8.48 1.68 -12.43
C ARG A 238 -8.31 0.18 -12.71
N GLY A 239 -9.01 -0.27 -13.74
CA GLY A 239 -8.80 -1.60 -14.34
C GLY A 239 -7.54 -1.65 -15.20
N GLN A 240 -7.24 -2.82 -15.77
CA GLN A 240 -6.07 -2.98 -16.64
C GLN A 240 -6.17 -2.09 -17.89
N ALA A 241 -7.33 -2.04 -18.52
CA ALA A 241 -7.58 -1.18 -19.69
C ALA A 241 -7.38 0.32 -19.38
N ASP A 242 -7.81 0.78 -18.19
CA ASP A 242 -7.59 2.15 -17.75
C ASP A 242 -6.11 2.47 -17.53
N ASN A 243 -5.35 1.51 -16.99
CA ASN A 243 -3.92 1.65 -16.80
C ASN A 243 -3.16 1.70 -18.14
N GLU A 244 -3.53 0.85 -19.09
CA GLU A 244 -2.98 0.85 -20.45
C GLU A 244 -3.31 2.16 -21.19
N ALA A 245 -4.53 2.67 -20.99
CA ALA A 245 -4.97 3.97 -21.53
C ALA A 245 -4.43 5.18 -20.75
N LYS A 246 -3.66 4.94 -19.67
CA LYS A 246 -3.12 5.99 -18.79
C LYS A 246 -4.17 6.96 -18.26
N VAL A 247 -5.37 6.45 -17.91
CA VAL A 247 -6.45 7.27 -17.35
C VAL A 247 -5.94 8.01 -16.10
N PRO A 248 -6.09 9.34 -16.01
CA PRO A 248 -5.61 10.12 -14.88
C PRO A 248 -6.28 9.71 -13.56
N LEU A 249 -5.55 9.75 -12.44
CA LEU A 249 -6.09 9.45 -11.09
C LEU A 249 -7.28 10.34 -10.71
N VAL A 250 -7.31 11.58 -11.18
CA VAL A 250 -8.45 12.50 -10.94
C VAL A 250 -9.73 11.95 -11.57
N GLU A 251 -9.65 11.44 -12.80
CA GLU A 251 -10.80 10.84 -13.48
C GLU A 251 -11.21 9.52 -12.83
N GLN A 252 -10.26 8.72 -12.37
CA GLN A 252 -10.55 7.50 -11.61
C GLN A 252 -11.32 7.83 -10.32
N ARG A 253 -10.88 8.83 -9.55
CA ARG A 253 -11.58 9.26 -8.32
C ARG A 253 -13.00 9.73 -8.60
N ARG A 254 -13.22 10.42 -9.71
CA ARG A 254 -14.55 10.83 -10.15
C ARG A 254 -15.44 9.63 -10.46
N ARG A 255 -14.90 8.61 -11.15
CA ARG A 255 -15.63 7.36 -11.45
C ARG A 255 -15.95 6.56 -10.19
N GLU A 256 -15.00 6.47 -9.27
CA GLU A 256 -15.22 5.84 -7.95
C GLU A 256 -16.32 6.55 -7.17
N GLN A 257 -16.31 7.87 -7.12
CA GLN A 257 -17.36 8.65 -6.48
C GLN A 257 -18.72 8.42 -7.14
N ALA A 258 -18.78 8.40 -8.47
CA ALA A 258 -20.02 8.10 -9.20
C ALA A 258 -20.52 6.68 -8.92
N PHE A 259 -19.63 5.70 -8.81
CA PHE A 259 -19.96 4.34 -8.44
C PHE A 259 -20.66 4.29 -7.07
N PHE A 260 -20.09 4.88 -6.03
CA PHE A 260 -20.67 4.86 -4.69
C PHE A 260 -21.94 5.71 -4.53
N VAL A 261 -22.21 6.65 -5.43
CA VAL A 261 -23.48 7.40 -5.45
C VAL A 261 -24.60 6.56 -6.07
N SER A 262 -24.27 5.65 -7.01
CA SER A 262 -25.23 4.84 -7.75
C SER A 262 -25.50 3.45 -7.15
N HIS A 263 -24.72 3.03 -6.19
CA HIS A 263 -24.82 1.73 -5.52
C HIS A 263 -24.90 1.87 -4.01
#